data_6134246dfe9a241dbe093af01d2a38b2
#
_entry.id   6134246dfe9a241dbe093af01d2a38b2
#
_cell.length_a   1.000
_cell.length_b   1.000
_cell.length_c   1.000
_cell.angle_alpha   90.00
_cell.angle_beta   90.00
_cell.angle_gamma   90.00
#
_symmetry.space_group_name_H-M   'P 1'
#
loop_
_entity.id
_entity.type
_entity.pdbx_description
1 polymer ?
#
loop_
_entity_poly.entity_id
_entity_poly.type
_entity_poly.pdbx_seq_one_letter_code
_entity_poly.pdbx_strand_id
1 'polypeptide(L)'
;MKKKIETLIKLLDDENPQTAQAAMAEMLKHENELEEYLAHHQESENVLLRKRIHQLQAIITVRRRRRNFAKIVKDRSLSLIQGLIEVHLQWYDNDSERSIMSLWDELLATAQRYNPSTLEKLAYFMRKCGFTLSPKDELQADYFCLGPVLEELVGADFMLCSIAREIAASRGLEVRIIRLLGEFALVDGEGKILTPKNGWQLIQQTQTQTQGWDFWDNEKILKLASSMLFLFAVSSDSFRYVTTIGESLIQLAGDDDIDFLPYPYTTKEKEEKS
;
A
#
# COMPACT_ATOMS: atom_id res chain seq x y z
N MET A 1 -3.67 -3.68 36.01
CA MET A 1 -3.72 -4.14 34.63
C MET A 1 -3.51 -5.66 34.54
N LYS A 2 -2.38 -6.21 35.00
CA LYS A 2 -2.04 -7.65 34.90
C LYS A 2 -3.14 -8.63 35.28
N LYS A 3 -3.77 -8.49 36.45
CA LYS A 3 -4.90 -9.34 36.88
C LYS A 3 -6.12 -9.24 35.95
N LYS A 4 -6.36 -8.07 35.33
CA LYS A 4 -7.46 -7.89 34.37
C LYS A 4 -7.20 -8.69 33.11
N ILE A 5 -5.97 -8.62 32.56
CA ILE A 5 -5.57 -9.36 31.34
C ILE A 5 -5.64 -10.87 31.58
N GLU A 6 -5.12 -11.34 32.72
CA GLU A 6 -5.21 -12.77 33.11
C GLU A 6 -6.66 -13.26 33.20
N THR A 7 -7.57 -12.44 33.71
CA THR A 7 -8.99 -12.76 33.76
C THR A 7 -9.61 -12.82 32.36
N LEU A 8 -9.25 -11.87 31.49
CA LEU A 8 -9.74 -11.85 30.10
C LEU A 8 -9.20 -13.05 29.29
N ILE A 9 -7.96 -13.49 29.52
CA ILE A 9 -7.41 -14.71 28.91
C ILE A 9 -8.22 -15.95 29.31
N LYS A 10 -8.64 -16.05 30.57
CA LYS A 10 -9.54 -17.15 31.02
C LYS A 10 -10.89 -17.12 30.32
N LEU A 11 -11.45 -15.91 30.07
CA LEU A 11 -12.70 -15.75 29.34
C LEU A 11 -12.53 -16.02 27.82
N LEU A 12 -11.32 -15.95 27.28
CA LEU A 12 -11.05 -16.40 25.91
C LEU A 12 -11.20 -17.93 25.76
N ASP A 13 -11.06 -18.68 26.83
CA ASP A 13 -11.24 -20.14 26.84
C ASP A 13 -12.71 -20.59 26.99
N ASP A 14 -13.61 -19.66 27.22
CA ASP A 14 -15.04 -19.95 27.39
C ASP A 14 -15.63 -20.55 26.10
N GLU A 15 -16.39 -21.64 26.23
CA GLU A 15 -17.07 -22.28 25.11
C GLU A 15 -18.12 -21.39 24.47
N ASN A 16 -18.68 -20.42 25.21
CA ASN A 16 -19.63 -19.45 24.70
C ASN A 16 -18.92 -18.42 23.80
N PRO A 17 -19.24 -18.40 22.50
CA PRO A 17 -18.60 -17.45 21.55
C PRO A 17 -18.84 -15.97 21.92
N GLN A 18 -19.98 -15.64 22.53
CA GLN A 18 -20.30 -14.25 22.92
C GLN A 18 -19.42 -13.78 24.07
N THR A 19 -19.18 -14.63 25.07
CA THR A 19 -18.25 -14.34 26.18
C THR A 19 -16.83 -14.11 25.65
N ALA A 20 -16.37 -15.00 24.79
CA ALA A 20 -15.04 -14.89 24.20
C ALA A 20 -14.89 -13.64 23.32
N GLN A 21 -15.90 -13.31 22.51
CA GLN A 21 -15.88 -12.08 21.69
C GLN A 21 -15.85 -10.82 22.56
N ALA A 22 -16.63 -10.78 23.65
CA ALA A 22 -16.61 -9.67 24.60
C ALA A 22 -15.23 -9.53 25.26
N ALA A 23 -14.60 -10.65 25.65
CA ALA A 23 -13.25 -10.65 26.19
C ALA A 23 -12.21 -10.15 25.15
N MET A 24 -12.29 -10.60 23.90
CA MET A 24 -11.44 -10.11 22.81
C MET A 24 -11.60 -8.61 22.59
N ALA A 25 -12.83 -8.13 22.53
CA ALA A 25 -13.11 -6.70 22.34
C ALA A 25 -12.55 -5.84 23.48
N GLU A 26 -12.64 -6.32 24.73
CA GLU A 26 -12.08 -5.62 25.87
C GLU A 26 -10.55 -5.66 25.89
N MET A 27 -9.93 -6.79 25.51
CA MET A 27 -8.50 -6.91 25.36
C MET A 27 -7.94 -5.94 24.30
N LEU A 28 -8.61 -5.82 23.16
CA LEU A 28 -8.22 -4.92 22.08
C LEU A 28 -8.18 -3.43 22.48
N LYS A 29 -8.81 -3.02 23.57
CA LYS A 29 -8.67 -1.66 24.14
C LYS A 29 -7.29 -1.44 24.80
N HIS A 30 -6.60 -2.51 25.14
CA HIS A 30 -5.31 -2.50 25.86
C HIS A 30 -4.17 -3.11 25.03
N GLU A 31 -4.26 -3.08 23.72
CA GLU A 31 -3.39 -3.80 22.78
C GLU A 31 -1.88 -3.58 22.97
N ASN A 32 -1.45 -2.39 23.42
CA ASN A 32 -0.03 -2.09 23.63
C ASN A 32 0.61 -2.92 24.78
N GLU A 33 -0.22 -3.42 25.70
CA GLU A 33 0.23 -4.17 26.87
C GLU A 33 0.06 -5.69 26.69
N LEU A 34 -0.65 -6.09 25.61
CA LEU A 34 -1.05 -7.49 25.41
C LEU A 34 0.05 -8.37 24.83
N GLU A 35 0.98 -7.80 24.06
CA GLU A 35 1.92 -8.56 23.25
C GLU A 35 2.73 -9.59 24.06
N GLU A 36 3.26 -9.15 25.21
CA GLU A 36 4.01 -10.03 26.12
C GLU A 36 3.14 -11.17 26.69
N TYR A 37 1.89 -10.86 27.06
CA TYR A 37 0.96 -11.85 27.62
C TYR A 37 0.48 -12.84 26.56
N LEU A 38 0.19 -12.38 25.35
CA LEU A 38 -0.24 -13.25 24.26
C LEU A 38 0.87 -14.20 23.83
N ALA A 39 2.13 -13.73 23.82
CA ALA A 39 3.29 -14.56 23.52
C ALA A 39 3.40 -15.79 24.43
N HIS A 40 3.09 -15.64 25.72
CA HIS A 40 3.12 -16.76 26.68
C HIS A 40 2.05 -17.82 26.44
N HIS A 41 0.97 -17.49 25.72
CA HIS A 41 -0.16 -18.39 25.48
C HIS A 41 -0.28 -18.85 24.03
N GLN A 42 0.67 -18.46 23.14
CA GLN A 42 0.67 -18.86 21.72
C GLN A 42 0.68 -20.36 21.51
N GLU A 43 1.43 -21.07 22.34
CA GLU A 43 1.61 -22.51 22.28
C GLU A 43 0.75 -23.26 23.32
N SER A 44 -0.38 -22.65 23.72
CA SER A 44 -1.31 -23.30 24.66
C SER A 44 -1.74 -24.67 24.15
N GLU A 45 -1.74 -25.67 25.03
CA GLU A 45 -2.26 -27.01 24.72
C GLU A 45 -3.77 -26.97 24.39
N ASN A 46 -4.49 -26.02 24.96
CA ASN A 46 -5.88 -25.79 24.63
C ASN A 46 -6.02 -25.20 23.23
N VAL A 47 -6.56 -26.01 22.32
CA VAL A 47 -6.70 -25.67 20.88
C VAL A 47 -7.59 -24.46 20.67
N LEU A 48 -8.67 -24.33 21.47
CA LEU A 48 -9.62 -23.21 21.35
C LEU A 48 -8.95 -21.88 21.78
N LEU A 49 -8.31 -21.89 22.94
CA LEU A 49 -7.57 -20.73 23.45
C LEU A 49 -6.47 -20.33 22.47
N ARG A 50 -5.65 -21.28 22.01
CA ARG A 50 -4.58 -21.04 21.02
C ARG A 50 -5.12 -20.36 19.76
N LYS A 51 -6.20 -20.89 19.17
CA LYS A 51 -6.84 -20.31 17.98
C LYS A 51 -7.26 -18.86 18.22
N ARG A 52 -7.89 -18.55 19.37
CA ARG A 52 -8.34 -17.19 19.71
C ARG A 52 -7.19 -16.24 20.00
N ILE A 53 -6.09 -16.73 20.59
CA ILE A 53 -4.85 -15.97 20.79
C ILE A 53 -4.24 -15.57 19.43
N HIS A 54 -4.08 -16.52 18.51
CA HIS A 54 -3.57 -16.23 17.18
C HIS A 54 -4.47 -15.24 16.42
N GLN A 55 -5.78 -15.38 16.53
CA GLN A 55 -6.74 -14.45 15.94
C GLN A 55 -6.60 -13.03 16.53
N LEU A 56 -6.43 -12.91 17.85
CA LEU A 56 -6.22 -11.64 18.52
C LEU A 56 -4.90 -10.98 18.11
N GLN A 57 -3.82 -11.76 18.02
CA GLN A 57 -2.52 -11.28 17.54
C GLN A 57 -2.58 -10.78 16.10
N ALA A 58 -3.29 -11.50 15.22
CA ALA A 58 -3.50 -11.06 13.84
C ALA A 58 -4.23 -9.71 13.79
N ILE A 59 -5.31 -9.54 14.58
CA ILE A 59 -6.05 -8.27 14.66
C ILE A 59 -5.14 -7.13 15.15
N ILE A 60 -4.34 -7.35 16.20
CA ILE A 60 -3.42 -6.34 16.77
C ILE A 60 -2.36 -5.94 15.71
N THR A 61 -1.79 -6.93 15.02
CA THR A 61 -0.79 -6.69 13.98
C THR A 61 -1.35 -5.82 12.85
N VAL A 62 -2.54 -6.14 12.35
CA VAL A 62 -3.22 -5.36 11.30
C VAL A 62 -3.53 -3.94 11.79
N ARG A 63 -4.05 -3.78 13.02
CA ARG A 63 -4.33 -2.45 13.60
C ARG A 63 -3.06 -1.62 13.76
N ARG A 64 -1.95 -2.22 14.21
CA ARG A 64 -0.66 -1.55 14.38
C ARG A 64 -0.12 -1.08 13.02
N ARG A 65 -0.17 -1.94 12.00
CA ARG A 65 0.24 -1.59 10.63
C ARG A 65 -0.54 -0.39 10.11
N ARG A 66 -1.86 -0.39 10.23
CA ARG A 66 -2.74 0.70 9.79
C ARG A 66 -2.41 2.03 10.48
N ARG A 67 -2.21 2.04 11.80
CA ARG A 67 -1.83 3.25 12.54
C ARG A 67 -0.44 3.77 12.17
N ASN A 68 0.47 2.89 11.82
CA ASN A 68 1.82 3.28 11.43
C ASN A 68 1.90 3.72 9.97
N PHE A 69 0.93 3.36 9.14
CA PHE A 69 0.95 3.62 7.70
C PHE A 69 1.21 5.10 7.37
N ALA A 70 0.48 6.02 8.00
CA ALA A 70 0.67 7.45 7.77
C ALA A 70 2.08 7.95 8.17
N LYS A 71 2.67 7.36 9.21
CA LYS A 71 4.06 7.66 9.61
C LYS A 71 5.04 7.14 8.58
N ILE A 72 4.81 5.91 8.11
CA ILE A 72 5.63 5.24 7.09
C ILE A 72 5.63 6.04 5.79
N VAL A 73 4.47 6.49 5.33
CA VAL A 73 4.35 7.29 4.09
C VAL A 73 5.05 8.65 4.22
N LYS A 74 4.95 9.30 5.39
CA LYS A 74 5.62 10.58 5.66
C LYS A 74 7.12 10.44 5.90
N ASP A 75 7.61 9.22 6.14
CA ASP A 75 9.05 8.94 6.33
C ASP A 75 9.76 8.90 4.97
N ARG A 76 10.42 10.01 4.64
CA ARG A 76 11.17 10.15 3.37
C ARG A 76 12.38 9.22 3.25
N SER A 77 12.74 8.48 4.30
CA SER A 77 13.83 7.50 4.27
C SER A 77 13.44 6.18 3.60
N LEU A 78 12.13 5.90 3.48
CA LEU A 78 11.63 4.68 2.87
C LEU A 78 11.70 4.73 1.34
N SER A 79 12.11 3.61 0.75
CA SER A 79 12.00 3.42 -0.70
C SER A 79 10.52 3.38 -1.12
N LEU A 80 10.25 3.75 -2.38
CA LEU A 80 8.89 3.66 -2.90
C LEU A 80 8.34 2.24 -2.84
N ILE A 81 9.17 1.23 -3.11
CA ILE A 81 8.76 -0.19 -3.05
C ILE A 81 8.30 -0.59 -1.65
N GLN A 82 9.04 -0.20 -0.60
CA GLN A 82 8.61 -0.45 0.78
C GLN A 82 7.26 0.20 1.09
N GLY A 83 7.06 1.46 0.66
CA GLY A 83 5.78 2.13 0.80
C GLY A 83 4.63 1.44 0.04
N LEU A 84 4.89 0.95 -1.18
CA LEU A 84 3.90 0.20 -1.97
C LEU A 84 3.58 -1.17 -1.38
N ILE A 85 4.54 -1.83 -0.70
CA ILE A 85 4.28 -3.04 0.08
C ILE A 85 3.31 -2.74 1.23
N GLU A 86 3.52 -1.64 1.95
CA GLU A 86 2.60 -1.26 3.03
C GLU A 86 1.19 -0.94 2.50
N VAL A 87 1.06 -0.29 1.33
CA VAL A 87 -0.23 -0.09 0.66
C VAL A 87 -0.88 -1.43 0.30
N HIS A 88 -0.13 -2.34 -0.33
CA HIS A 88 -0.59 -3.68 -0.69
C HIS A 88 -1.13 -4.43 0.53
N LEU A 89 -0.39 -4.43 1.64
CA LEU A 89 -0.76 -5.13 2.88
C LEU A 89 -1.95 -4.50 3.64
N GLN A 90 -2.44 -3.33 3.24
CA GLN A 90 -3.73 -2.82 3.71
C GLN A 90 -4.92 -3.51 3.03
N TRP A 91 -4.75 -3.96 1.80
CA TRP A 91 -5.75 -4.68 1.03
C TRP A 91 -5.60 -6.19 1.22
N TYR A 92 -4.44 -6.74 0.98
CA TYR A 92 -4.10 -8.15 1.15
C TYR A 92 -3.44 -8.38 2.51
N ASP A 93 -4.22 -8.27 3.58
CA ASP A 93 -3.72 -8.32 4.97
C ASP A 93 -3.24 -9.72 5.43
N ASN A 94 -3.51 -10.75 4.64
CA ASN A 94 -2.99 -12.11 4.84
C ASN A 94 -1.65 -12.36 4.14
N ASP A 95 -1.23 -11.48 3.24
CA ASP A 95 0.03 -11.62 2.54
C ASP A 95 1.20 -11.26 3.44
N SER A 96 2.38 -11.81 3.13
CA SER A 96 3.59 -11.49 3.85
C SER A 96 4.45 -10.49 3.08
N GLU A 97 4.99 -9.50 3.79
CA GLU A 97 6.01 -8.60 3.24
C GLU A 97 7.14 -9.38 2.56
N ARG A 98 7.56 -10.50 3.17
CA ARG A 98 8.65 -11.35 2.66
C ARG A 98 8.33 -11.95 1.30
N SER A 99 7.09 -12.39 1.05
CA SER A 99 6.71 -12.97 -0.26
C SER A 99 6.76 -11.91 -1.35
N ILE A 100 6.27 -10.70 -1.08
CA ILE A 100 6.30 -9.60 -2.04
C ILE A 100 7.75 -9.14 -2.33
N MET A 101 8.57 -9.05 -1.27
CA MET A 101 9.99 -8.75 -1.44
C MET A 101 10.71 -9.80 -2.26
N SER A 102 10.36 -11.10 -2.13
CA SER A 102 10.94 -12.16 -2.98
C SER A 102 10.64 -11.94 -4.45
N LEU A 103 9.41 -11.58 -4.81
CA LEU A 103 9.04 -11.23 -6.20
C LEU A 103 9.83 -10.02 -6.71
N TRP A 104 9.98 -9.00 -5.86
CA TRP A 104 10.77 -7.82 -6.17
C TRP A 104 12.25 -8.15 -6.40
N ASP A 105 12.86 -8.97 -5.53
CA ASP A 105 14.25 -9.38 -5.63
C ASP A 105 14.51 -10.22 -6.89
N GLU A 106 13.58 -11.08 -7.31
CA GLU A 106 13.64 -11.82 -8.57
C GLU A 106 13.61 -10.88 -9.78
N LEU A 107 12.78 -9.85 -9.74
CA LEU A 107 12.73 -8.83 -10.79
C LEU A 107 14.03 -8.04 -10.84
N LEU A 108 14.59 -7.64 -9.70
CA LEU A 108 15.91 -6.96 -9.62
C LEU A 108 17.03 -7.83 -10.14
N ALA A 109 17.06 -9.13 -9.81
CA ALA A 109 18.02 -10.07 -10.33
C ALA A 109 17.95 -10.20 -11.86
N THR A 110 16.73 -10.14 -12.39
CA THR A 110 16.50 -10.09 -13.84
C THR A 110 17.00 -8.77 -14.44
N ALA A 111 16.68 -7.63 -13.81
CA ALA A 111 17.15 -6.32 -14.23
C ALA A 111 18.70 -6.23 -14.20
N GLN A 112 19.36 -6.91 -13.25
CA GLN A 112 20.82 -6.98 -13.22
C GLN A 112 21.40 -7.61 -14.48
N ARG A 113 20.78 -8.65 -15.02
CA ARG A 113 21.21 -9.33 -16.25
C ARG A 113 21.02 -8.47 -17.51
N TYR A 114 19.93 -7.72 -17.57
CA TYR A 114 19.59 -6.85 -18.71
C TYR A 114 20.29 -5.48 -18.65
N ASN A 115 20.72 -5.05 -17.47
CA ASN A 115 21.39 -3.79 -17.18
C ASN A 115 20.71 -2.55 -17.82
N PRO A 116 19.47 -2.20 -17.41
CA PRO A 116 18.73 -1.06 -17.96
C PRO A 116 19.28 0.29 -17.45
N SER A 117 20.46 0.66 -17.93
CA SER A 117 21.22 1.85 -17.53
C SER A 117 20.93 3.10 -18.38
N THR A 118 20.02 3.01 -19.36
CA THR A 118 19.47 4.13 -20.13
C THR A 118 17.97 3.97 -20.28
N LEU A 119 17.27 5.06 -20.64
CA LEU A 119 15.82 5.04 -20.79
C LEU A 119 15.36 4.06 -21.91
N GLU A 120 16.14 3.94 -22.98
CA GLU A 120 15.90 2.98 -24.07
C GLU A 120 16.03 1.52 -23.60
N LYS A 121 17.05 1.24 -22.80
CA LYS A 121 17.26 -0.09 -22.22
C LYS A 121 16.19 -0.41 -21.18
N LEU A 122 15.76 0.59 -20.39
CA LEU A 122 14.64 0.44 -19.45
C LEU A 122 13.35 0.12 -20.20
N ALA A 123 13.04 0.84 -21.26
CA ALA A 123 11.88 0.57 -22.13
C ALA A 123 11.94 -0.85 -22.70
N TYR A 124 13.11 -1.27 -23.20
CA TYR A 124 13.28 -2.64 -23.70
C TYR A 124 13.08 -3.68 -22.59
N PHE A 125 13.65 -3.45 -21.40
CA PHE A 125 13.53 -4.34 -20.26
C PHE A 125 12.07 -4.51 -19.84
N MET A 126 11.33 -3.43 -19.66
CA MET A 126 9.91 -3.48 -19.24
C MET A 126 9.04 -4.22 -20.26
N ARG A 127 9.26 -3.97 -21.57
CA ARG A 127 8.60 -4.74 -22.65
C ARG A 127 8.97 -6.21 -22.62
N LYS A 128 10.24 -6.53 -22.44
CA LYS A 128 10.75 -7.90 -22.46
C LYS A 128 10.24 -8.72 -21.29
N CYS A 129 10.08 -8.10 -20.12
CA CYS A 129 9.42 -8.72 -18.96
C CYS A 129 7.91 -8.90 -19.16
N GLY A 130 7.28 -8.14 -20.05
CA GLY A 130 5.86 -8.26 -20.34
C GLY A 130 4.98 -7.28 -19.56
N PHE A 131 5.55 -6.25 -18.93
CA PHE A 131 4.76 -5.25 -18.22
C PHE A 131 3.83 -4.46 -19.14
N THR A 132 2.53 -4.51 -18.88
CA THR A 132 1.47 -3.89 -19.67
C THR A 132 0.49 -3.09 -18.80
N LEU A 133 -0.13 -2.08 -19.41
CA LEU A 133 -1.18 -1.30 -18.74
C LEU A 133 -2.43 -2.13 -18.51
N SER A 134 -3.05 -1.92 -17.36
CA SER A 134 -4.40 -2.42 -17.07
C SER A 134 -5.42 -1.83 -18.05
N PRO A 135 -6.53 -2.55 -18.34
CA PRO A 135 -7.64 -2.02 -19.13
C PRO A 135 -8.20 -0.73 -18.49
N LYS A 136 -8.52 0.28 -19.33
CA LYS A 136 -8.97 1.59 -18.83
C LYS A 136 -10.35 1.55 -18.15
N ASP A 137 -11.19 0.61 -18.58
CA ASP A 137 -12.58 0.53 -18.13
C ASP A 137 -12.76 -0.44 -16.94
N GLU A 138 -11.66 -1.01 -16.45
CA GLU A 138 -11.66 -1.94 -15.33
C GLU A 138 -10.99 -1.32 -14.10
N LEU A 139 -11.75 -1.15 -13.03
CA LEU A 139 -11.24 -0.78 -11.73
C LEU A 139 -11.10 -2.06 -10.89
N GLN A 140 -9.86 -2.53 -10.68
CA GLN A 140 -9.56 -3.70 -9.85
C GLN A 140 -8.43 -3.36 -8.87
N ALA A 141 -8.54 -3.88 -7.63
CA ALA A 141 -7.54 -3.65 -6.60
C ALA A 141 -6.15 -4.17 -7.01
N ASP A 142 -6.11 -5.26 -7.77
CA ASP A 142 -4.91 -5.92 -8.24
C ASP A 142 -3.99 -4.99 -9.02
N TYR A 143 -4.56 -4.06 -9.80
CA TYR A 143 -3.79 -3.08 -10.58
C TYR A 143 -3.10 -2.00 -9.75
N PHE A 144 -3.49 -1.87 -8.48
CA PHE A 144 -2.97 -0.89 -7.51
C PHE A 144 -2.18 -1.52 -6.38
N CYS A 145 -2.04 -2.85 -6.36
CA CYS A 145 -1.31 -3.62 -5.37
C CYS A 145 -0.03 -4.21 -5.94
N LEU A 146 1.10 -4.01 -5.26
CA LEU A 146 2.41 -4.39 -5.78
C LEU A 146 2.54 -5.89 -6.08
N GLY A 147 2.04 -6.77 -5.18
CA GLY A 147 2.12 -8.23 -5.36
C GLY A 147 1.51 -8.69 -6.69
N PRO A 148 0.19 -8.50 -6.91
CA PRO A 148 -0.47 -8.87 -8.18
C PRO A 148 0.20 -8.25 -9.41
N VAL A 149 0.63 -6.97 -9.33
CA VAL A 149 1.31 -6.32 -10.47
C VAL A 149 2.65 -6.98 -10.78
N LEU A 150 3.39 -7.47 -9.78
CA LEU A 150 4.63 -8.20 -10.01
C LEU A 150 4.41 -9.63 -10.55
N GLU A 151 3.33 -10.28 -10.15
CA GLU A 151 2.97 -11.63 -10.60
C GLU A 151 2.39 -11.64 -12.00
N GLU A 152 1.39 -10.78 -12.25
CA GLU A 152 0.62 -10.76 -13.51
C GLU A 152 1.23 -9.83 -14.56
N LEU A 153 2.15 -8.93 -14.16
CA LEU A 153 2.82 -7.94 -15.01
C LEU A 153 1.85 -6.92 -15.64
N VAL A 154 0.65 -6.80 -15.06
CA VAL A 154 -0.40 -5.87 -15.46
C VAL A 154 -0.68 -4.91 -14.32
N GLY A 155 -0.71 -3.61 -14.59
CA GLY A 155 -0.95 -2.61 -13.55
C GLY A 155 -1.34 -1.24 -14.07
N ALA A 156 -1.76 -0.36 -13.16
CA ALA A 156 -2.00 1.03 -13.48
C ALA A 156 -0.70 1.73 -13.89
N ASP A 157 -0.81 2.77 -14.68
CA ASP A 157 0.34 3.50 -15.23
C ASP A 157 1.29 4.03 -14.13
N PHE A 158 0.77 4.59 -13.04
CA PHE A 158 1.59 5.05 -11.92
C PHE A 158 2.32 3.91 -11.20
N MET A 159 1.71 2.72 -11.08
CA MET A 159 2.34 1.53 -10.50
C MET A 159 3.48 1.05 -11.38
N LEU A 160 3.24 0.93 -12.69
CA LEU A 160 4.26 0.55 -13.65
C LEU A 160 5.43 1.55 -13.71
N CYS A 161 5.12 2.86 -13.67
CA CYS A 161 6.15 3.90 -13.57
C CYS A 161 6.94 3.82 -12.26
N SER A 162 6.28 3.48 -11.14
CA SER A 162 6.95 3.30 -9.85
C SER A 162 7.93 2.14 -9.88
N ILE A 163 7.52 0.98 -10.38
CA ILE A 163 8.38 -0.20 -10.55
C ILE A 163 9.56 0.13 -11.47
N ALA A 164 9.31 0.74 -12.63
CA ALA A 164 10.34 1.08 -13.59
C ALA A 164 11.34 2.12 -13.04
N ARG A 165 10.89 3.11 -12.25
CA ARG A 165 11.77 4.07 -11.57
C ARG A 165 12.71 3.39 -10.59
N GLU A 166 12.22 2.47 -9.76
CA GLU A 166 13.03 1.78 -8.77
C GLU A 166 14.04 0.82 -9.43
N ILE A 167 13.64 0.17 -10.53
CA ILE A 167 14.57 -0.61 -11.37
C ILE A 167 15.65 0.30 -11.95
N ALA A 168 15.31 1.46 -12.51
CA ALA A 168 16.25 2.44 -13.04
C ALA A 168 17.24 2.89 -11.95
N ALA A 169 16.74 3.26 -10.77
CA ALA A 169 17.56 3.67 -9.63
C ALA A 169 18.55 2.57 -9.20
N SER A 170 18.14 1.30 -9.20
CA SER A 170 19.01 0.15 -8.89
C SER A 170 20.18 -0.01 -9.89
N ARG A 171 20.09 0.62 -11.07
CA ARG A 171 21.11 0.59 -12.14
C ARG A 171 21.80 1.93 -12.34
N GLY A 172 21.60 2.87 -11.41
CA GLY A 172 22.21 4.19 -11.47
C GLY A 172 21.61 5.13 -12.53
N LEU A 173 20.43 4.80 -13.07
CA LEU A 173 19.70 5.66 -13.99
C LEU A 173 18.73 6.55 -13.18
N GLU A 174 18.97 7.85 -13.20
CA GLU A 174 18.09 8.83 -12.56
C GLU A 174 16.89 9.17 -13.45
N VAL A 175 15.70 8.80 -13.02
CA VAL A 175 14.43 9.17 -13.65
C VAL A 175 13.43 9.63 -12.61
N ARG A 176 12.52 10.52 -13.00
CA ARG A 176 11.45 11.02 -12.15
C ARG A 176 10.10 10.67 -12.74
N ILE A 177 9.13 10.43 -11.85
CA ILE A 177 7.74 10.21 -12.25
C ILE A 177 7.11 11.58 -12.49
N ILE A 178 6.43 11.73 -13.63
CA ILE A 178 5.65 12.90 -14.03
C ILE A 178 4.23 12.49 -14.37
N ARG A 179 3.30 13.45 -14.24
CA ARG A 179 1.96 13.32 -14.79
C ARG A 179 1.83 14.27 -15.99
N LEU A 180 1.57 13.70 -17.15
CA LEU A 180 1.46 14.42 -18.43
C LEU A 180 0.09 14.13 -19.05
N LEU A 181 -0.74 15.16 -19.24
CA LEU A 181 -2.08 15.02 -19.83
C LEU A 181 -2.96 13.95 -19.15
N GLY A 182 -2.81 13.84 -17.83
CA GLY A 182 -3.58 12.88 -17.03
C GLY A 182 -3.00 11.46 -16.94
N GLU A 183 -1.93 11.16 -17.68
CA GLU A 183 -1.25 9.85 -17.69
C GLU A 183 0.13 9.96 -16.98
N PHE A 184 0.57 8.86 -16.38
CA PHE A 184 1.90 8.80 -15.73
C PHE A 184 2.97 8.36 -16.72
N ALA A 185 4.14 8.97 -16.57
CA ALA A 185 5.33 8.66 -17.36
C ALA A 185 6.61 8.88 -16.54
N LEU A 186 7.73 8.44 -17.05
CA LEU A 186 9.05 8.71 -16.52
C LEU A 186 9.77 9.75 -17.38
N VAL A 187 10.56 10.62 -16.75
CA VAL A 187 11.42 11.56 -17.45
C VAL A 187 12.83 11.47 -16.91
N ASP A 188 13.84 11.47 -17.81
CA ASP A 188 15.25 11.52 -17.45
C ASP A 188 15.77 12.97 -17.34
N GLY A 189 17.07 13.10 -17.01
CA GLY A 189 17.74 14.41 -16.91
C GLY A 189 17.87 15.17 -18.25
N GLU A 190 17.73 14.48 -19.39
CA GLU A 190 17.81 15.06 -20.74
C GLU A 190 16.41 15.48 -21.25
N GLY A 191 15.35 15.20 -20.49
CA GLY A 191 13.97 15.51 -20.88
C GLY A 191 13.33 14.50 -21.81
N LYS A 192 13.95 13.31 -22.00
CA LYS A 192 13.31 12.19 -22.68
C LYS A 192 12.24 11.59 -21.79
N ILE A 193 11.09 11.25 -22.39
CA ILE A 193 9.94 10.69 -21.67
C ILE A 193 9.74 9.24 -22.08
N LEU A 194 9.53 8.38 -21.07
CA LEU A 194 9.13 6.99 -21.23
C LEU A 194 7.73 6.78 -20.65
N THR A 195 6.80 6.37 -21.47
CA THR A 195 5.43 6.06 -21.07
C THR A 195 5.12 4.57 -21.17
N PRO A 196 4.41 3.96 -20.19
CA PRO A 196 3.92 2.58 -20.30
C PRO A 196 2.96 2.38 -21.47
N LYS A 197 2.31 3.45 -21.94
CA LYS A 197 1.36 3.42 -23.04
C LYS A 197 2.01 2.90 -24.32
N ASN A 198 1.23 2.14 -25.11
CA ASN A 198 1.64 1.56 -26.39
C ASN A 198 2.94 0.74 -26.28
N GLY A 199 3.13 0.02 -25.17
CA GLY A 199 4.27 -0.86 -24.99
C GLY A 199 5.58 -0.13 -24.70
N TRP A 200 5.56 0.78 -23.75
CA TRP A 200 6.76 1.48 -23.26
C TRP A 200 7.43 2.32 -24.34
N GLN A 201 6.69 3.30 -24.85
CA GLN A 201 7.20 4.22 -25.88
C GLN A 201 8.06 5.33 -25.31
N LEU A 202 9.12 5.65 -26.06
CA LEU A 202 9.93 6.84 -25.84
C LEU A 202 9.37 7.99 -26.65
N ILE A 203 9.19 9.12 -25.99
CA ILE A 203 8.76 10.38 -26.58
C ILE A 203 9.90 11.38 -26.46
N GLN A 204 10.39 11.88 -27.57
CA GLN A 204 11.30 13.03 -27.57
C GLN A 204 10.48 14.31 -27.57
N GLN A 205 10.67 15.11 -26.55
CA GLN A 205 9.97 16.40 -26.48
C GLN A 205 10.80 17.46 -27.20
N THR A 206 10.16 18.23 -28.07
CA THR A 206 10.70 19.48 -28.58
C THR A 206 10.75 20.49 -27.41
N GLN A 207 11.83 21.27 -27.30
CA GLN A 207 12.20 22.16 -26.18
C GLN A 207 11.10 23.15 -25.70
N THR A 208 10.01 23.30 -26.43
CA THR A 208 8.92 24.26 -26.12
C THR A 208 7.90 23.76 -25.07
N GLN A 209 7.95 22.53 -24.61
CA GLN A 209 6.90 21.94 -23.74
C GLN A 209 7.36 21.60 -22.31
N THR A 210 8.52 22.07 -21.86
CA THR A 210 9.04 21.81 -20.50
C THR A 210 8.35 22.59 -19.38
N GLN A 211 7.48 23.55 -19.71
CA GLN A 211 6.68 24.28 -18.73
C GLN A 211 5.40 23.48 -18.39
N GLY A 212 5.34 22.90 -17.19
CA GLY A 212 4.12 22.34 -16.63
C GLY A 212 4.15 20.85 -16.28
N TRP A 213 5.32 20.24 -16.12
CA TRP A 213 5.38 18.86 -15.59
C TRP A 213 5.04 18.85 -14.10
N ASP A 214 4.01 18.09 -13.72
CA ASP A 214 3.73 17.80 -12.33
C ASP A 214 4.58 16.60 -11.91
N PHE A 215 5.58 16.87 -11.07
CA PHE A 215 6.47 15.83 -10.52
C PHE A 215 5.82 15.13 -9.35
N TRP A 216 5.90 13.79 -9.37
CA TRP A 216 5.31 12.93 -8.36
C TRP A 216 6.40 12.24 -7.53
N ASP A 217 6.43 12.59 -6.25
CA ASP A 217 7.30 11.96 -5.26
C ASP A 217 6.64 10.71 -4.66
N ASN A 218 7.37 10.04 -3.74
CA ASN A 218 6.88 8.84 -3.08
C ASN A 218 5.56 9.07 -2.34
N GLU A 219 5.44 10.19 -1.62
CA GLU A 219 4.25 10.50 -0.83
C GLU A 219 3.00 10.64 -1.71
N LYS A 220 3.10 11.39 -2.80
CA LYS A 220 2.01 11.56 -3.78
C LYS A 220 1.59 10.22 -4.40
N ILE A 221 2.56 9.36 -4.78
CA ILE A 221 2.29 8.04 -5.36
C ILE A 221 1.58 7.13 -4.36
N LEU A 222 2.06 7.05 -3.11
CA LEU A 222 1.48 6.21 -2.08
C LEU A 222 0.07 6.68 -1.69
N LYS A 223 -0.14 8.00 -1.65
CA LYS A 223 -1.46 8.60 -1.42
C LYS A 223 -2.41 8.24 -2.57
N LEU A 224 -1.96 8.33 -3.83
CA LEU A 224 -2.76 7.93 -4.99
C LEU A 224 -3.12 6.45 -4.95
N ALA A 225 -2.15 5.55 -4.70
CA ALA A 225 -2.40 4.12 -4.62
C ALA A 225 -3.45 3.78 -3.55
N SER A 226 -3.32 4.38 -2.36
CA SER A 226 -4.30 4.23 -1.27
C SER A 226 -5.68 4.78 -1.66
N SER A 227 -5.73 5.93 -2.35
CA SER A 227 -6.97 6.53 -2.82
C SER A 227 -7.68 5.66 -3.87
N MET A 228 -6.93 5.04 -4.78
CA MET A 228 -7.50 4.12 -5.78
C MET A 228 -8.08 2.86 -5.14
N LEU A 229 -7.38 2.29 -4.13
CA LEU A 229 -7.92 1.17 -3.33
C LEU A 229 -9.17 1.57 -2.54
N PHE A 230 -9.21 2.77 -1.99
CA PHE A 230 -10.39 3.30 -1.32
C PHE A 230 -11.58 3.43 -2.28
N LEU A 231 -11.37 4.00 -3.47
CA LEU A 231 -12.42 4.13 -4.49
C LEU A 231 -12.93 2.75 -4.94
N PHE A 232 -12.04 1.79 -5.11
CA PHE A 232 -12.42 0.40 -5.40
C PHE A 232 -13.23 -0.21 -4.26
N ALA A 233 -12.83 0.00 -3.00
CA ALA A 233 -13.56 -0.49 -1.83
C ALA A 233 -14.99 0.08 -1.77
N VAL A 234 -15.16 1.36 -2.09
CA VAL A 234 -16.48 2.02 -2.17
C VAL A 234 -17.30 1.43 -3.30
N SER A 235 -16.72 1.27 -4.50
CA SER A 235 -17.43 0.76 -5.68
C SER A 235 -17.84 -0.72 -5.56
N SER A 236 -17.11 -1.49 -4.75
CA SER A 236 -17.36 -2.93 -4.50
C SER A 236 -18.14 -3.22 -3.20
N ASP A 237 -18.69 -2.19 -2.54
CA ASP A 237 -19.39 -2.29 -1.25
C ASP A 237 -18.57 -2.99 -0.13
N SER A 238 -17.25 -2.87 -0.21
CA SER A 238 -16.34 -3.54 0.72
C SER A 238 -16.12 -2.69 1.98
N PHE A 239 -17.15 -2.54 2.82
CA PHE A 239 -17.17 -1.65 3.99
C PHE A 239 -15.97 -1.79 4.93
N ARG A 240 -15.44 -3.01 5.09
CA ARG A 240 -14.22 -3.24 5.89
C ARG A 240 -13.06 -2.39 5.38
N TYR A 241 -12.82 -2.38 4.07
CA TYR A 241 -11.73 -1.65 3.44
C TYR A 241 -12.02 -0.16 3.34
N VAL A 242 -13.27 0.23 3.11
CA VAL A 242 -13.69 1.64 3.17
C VAL A 242 -13.29 2.25 4.51
N THR A 243 -13.65 1.60 5.63
CA THR A 243 -13.28 2.10 6.97
C THR A 243 -11.77 2.14 7.15
N THR A 244 -11.08 1.05 6.83
CA THR A 244 -9.67 0.90 7.20
C THR A 244 -8.71 1.72 6.34
N ILE A 245 -8.96 1.80 5.02
CA ILE A 245 -8.16 2.62 4.11
C ILE A 245 -8.55 4.09 4.26
N GLY A 246 -9.84 4.38 4.48
CA GLY A 246 -10.31 5.73 4.76
C GLY A 246 -9.66 6.35 6.00
N GLU A 247 -9.56 5.61 7.12
CA GLU A 247 -8.83 6.07 8.32
C GLU A 247 -7.35 6.37 8.01
N SER A 248 -6.70 5.55 7.19
CA SER A 248 -5.31 5.76 6.78
C SER A 248 -5.16 7.01 5.91
N LEU A 249 -6.08 7.24 4.98
CA LEU A 249 -6.10 8.42 4.11
C LEU A 249 -6.32 9.71 4.88
N ILE A 250 -7.24 9.73 5.86
CA ILE A 250 -7.46 10.88 6.75
C ILE A 250 -6.17 11.26 7.48
N GLN A 251 -5.43 10.27 7.99
CA GLN A 251 -4.15 10.54 8.65
C GLN A 251 -3.07 11.08 7.70
N LEU A 252 -3.15 10.74 6.41
CA LEU A 252 -2.21 11.23 5.38
C LEU A 252 -2.57 12.62 4.89
N ALA A 253 -3.85 12.85 4.62
CA ALA A 253 -4.33 14.05 3.95
C ALA A 253 -4.28 15.31 4.83
N GLY A 254 -4.43 15.14 6.16
CA GLY A 254 -4.78 16.28 7.02
C GLY A 254 -6.23 16.73 6.77
N ASP A 255 -6.67 17.75 7.51
CA ASP A 255 -8.08 18.16 7.49
C ASP A 255 -8.56 18.81 6.16
N ASP A 256 -7.64 19.27 5.30
CA ASP A 256 -7.97 20.06 4.10
C ASP A 256 -8.18 19.21 2.82
N ASP A 257 -7.70 17.96 2.78
CA ASP A 257 -7.71 17.12 1.58
C ASP A 257 -8.78 16.00 1.61
N ILE A 258 -9.75 16.07 2.52
CA ILE A 258 -10.70 14.97 2.79
C ILE A 258 -12.03 15.11 2.02
N ASP A 259 -12.23 16.21 1.32
CA ASP A 259 -13.49 16.54 0.63
C ASP A 259 -13.93 15.51 -0.42
N PHE A 260 -13.02 14.65 -0.88
CA PHE A 260 -13.35 13.57 -1.83
C PHE A 260 -13.79 12.26 -1.14
N LEU A 261 -13.66 12.16 0.20
CA LEU A 261 -14.07 10.95 0.91
C LEU A 261 -15.57 10.97 1.17
N PRO A 262 -16.29 9.87 0.91
CA PRO A 262 -17.72 9.80 1.20
C PRO A 262 -17.95 9.86 2.72
N TYR A 263 -19.08 10.50 3.11
CA TYR A 263 -19.56 10.51 4.49
C TYR A 263 -19.49 9.10 5.12
N PRO A 264 -19.04 8.91 6.37
CA PRO A 264 -18.97 9.90 7.46
C PRO A 264 -17.58 10.53 7.71
N TYR A 265 -16.65 10.42 6.79
CA TYR A 265 -15.28 10.96 6.97
C TYR A 265 -15.21 12.47 6.77
N THR A 266 -16.26 13.06 6.20
CA THR A 266 -16.40 14.50 6.09
C THR A 266 -17.00 15.05 7.40
N THR A 267 -16.16 15.71 8.16
CA THR A 267 -16.42 16.75 9.14
C THR A 267 -16.79 16.39 10.57
N LYS A 268 -15.94 16.85 11.43
CA LYS A 268 -16.42 17.59 12.61
C LYS A 268 -17.02 18.89 12.11
N GLU A 269 -18.34 19.06 12.29
CA GLU A 269 -19.00 20.35 12.16
C GLU A 269 -18.15 21.40 12.85
N LYS A 270 -17.75 22.44 12.11
CA LYS A 270 -17.25 23.66 12.72
C LYS A 270 -18.38 24.13 13.63
N GLU A 271 -18.25 23.93 14.93
CA GLU A 271 -19.05 24.66 15.89
C GLU A 271 -18.88 26.13 15.55
N GLU A 272 -19.88 26.71 14.93
CA GLU A 272 -20.04 28.14 14.79
C GLU A 272 -20.01 28.72 16.20
N LYS A 273 -18.87 29.30 16.56
CA LYS A 273 -18.82 30.24 17.66
C LYS A 273 -19.54 31.48 17.19
N SER A 274 -20.85 31.57 17.57
CA SER A 274 -21.57 32.83 17.68
C SER A 274 -21.01 33.65 18.82
#